data_4d47c229a1f721348ac49eb91ce9b949
#
_entry.id   4d47c229a1f721348ac49eb91ce9b949
#
_cell.length_a   1.000
_cell.length_b   1.000
_cell.length_c   1.000
_cell.angle_alpha   90.00
_cell.angle_beta   90.00
_cell.angle_gamma   90.00
#
_symmetry.space_group_name_H-M   'P 1'
#
loop_
_entity.id
_entity.type
_entity.pdbx_description
1 polymer ?
#
loop_
_entity_poly.entity_id
_entity_poly.type
_entity_poly.pdbx_seq_one_letter_code
_entity_poly.pdbx_strand_id
1 'polypeptide(L)'
;MREIGLEEMQQIELDILLAFDALCKKYALRYYIDGGTLLGAMCYEGFIPWDDDIDVKMPRPDYERFILLAKELPAHIHLELPSKENCEYLFAKLADARTLLIENPGADEKCSGIYVDIFPMDGYPDDEQKRTAHLHNLSKFNTLFHTSLMRFSTMKESDNRSTRLKGMVYDKIYTPYRLFKKLEKLAKAYPYEECSCVGLLIEGNPQKECFPKSWLEPAVHLEFEGHRFPAPCGYSAHLRNFYGNHITNKEYHHNLPVILPDHKHKVYWIDGEDEPCSK
;
A
#
# COMPACT_ATOMS: atom_id res chain seq x y z
N MET A 1 1.01 -14.03 24.43
CA MET A 1 1.61 -13.36 23.26
C MET A 1 3.13 -13.33 23.36
N ARG A 2 3.88 -13.65 22.30
CA ARG A 2 5.34 -13.56 22.21
C ARG A 2 5.70 -12.43 21.24
N GLU A 3 6.60 -11.54 21.64
CA GLU A 3 7.08 -10.44 20.80
C GLU A 3 7.87 -10.96 19.60
N ILE A 4 7.68 -10.34 18.44
CA ILE A 4 8.32 -10.64 17.16
C ILE A 4 9.32 -9.54 16.87
N GLY A 5 10.57 -9.91 16.59
CA GLY A 5 11.61 -8.98 16.14
C GLY A 5 11.55 -8.72 14.63
N LEU A 6 12.32 -7.73 14.16
CA LEU A 6 12.31 -7.31 12.76
C LEU A 6 12.64 -8.46 11.78
N GLU A 7 13.68 -9.24 12.02
CA GLU A 7 14.06 -10.34 11.14
C GLU A 7 12.95 -11.41 11.02
N GLU A 8 12.25 -11.70 12.13
CA GLU A 8 11.14 -12.64 12.12
C GLU A 8 9.90 -12.04 11.41
N MET A 9 9.67 -10.73 11.57
CA MET A 9 8.62 -10.01 10.85
C MET A 9 8.85 -10.06 9.35
N GLN A 10 10.06 -9.72 8.89
CA GLN A 10 10.47 -9.81 7.49
C GLN A 10 10.29 -11.23 6.91
N GLN A 11 10.58 -12.27 7.70
CA GLN A 11 10.36 -13.65 7.27
C GLN A 11 8.87 -13.97 7.09
N ILE A 12 7.99 -13.47 7.97
CA ILE A 12 6.53 -13.65 7.85
C ILE A 12 5.99 -12.90 6.63
N GLU A 13 6.45 -11.68 6.38
CA GLU A 13 6.10 -10.91 5.18
C GLU A 13 6.55 -11.61 3.90
N LEU A 14 7.76 -12.18 3.89
CA LEU A 14 8.25 -12.99 2.78
C LEU A 14 7.36 -14.22 2.54
N ASP A 15 6.93 -14.91 3.60
CA ASP A 15 6.02 -16.07 3.49
C ASP A 15 4.66 -15.67 2.88
N ILE A 16 4.13 -14.50 3.25
CA ILE A 16 2.91 -13.93 2.65
C ILE A 16 3.15 -13.63 1.17
N LEU A 17 4.27 -12.98 0.83
CA LEU A 17 4.63 -12.65 -0.56
C LEU A 17 4.79 -13.92 -1.42
N LEU A 18 5.39 -14.98 -0.89
CA LEU A 18 5.53 -16.26 -1.59
C LEU A 18 4.17 -16.92 -1.84
N ALA A 19 3.25 -16.88 -0.88
CA ALA A 19 1.89 -17.39 -1.08
C ALA A 19 1.11 -16.58 -2.12
N PHE A 20 1.26 -15.26 -2.10
CA PHE A 20 0.71 -14.34 -3.10
C PHE A 20 1.29 -14.61 -4.50
N ASP A 21 2.60 -14.73 -4.63
CA ASP A 21 3.29 -15.03 -5.89
C ASP A 21 2.83 -16.36 -6.49
N ALA A 22 2.71 -17.39 -5.66
CA ALA A 22 2.21 -18.70 -6.09
C ALA A 22 0.77 -18.61 -6.63
N LEU A 23 -0.10 -17.82 -5.97
CA LEU A 23 -1.46 -17.57 -6.46
C LEU A 23 -1.44 -16.79 -7.79
N CYS A 24 -0.62 -15.75 -7.89
CA CYS A 24 -0.49 -14.96 -9.11
C CYS A 24 0.00 -15.82 -10.28
N LYS A 25 1.02 -16.66 -10.08
CA LYS A 25 1.52 -17.61 -11.09
C LYS A 25 0.45 -18.61 -11.53
N LYS A 26 -0.31 -19.17 -10.58
CA LYS A 26 -1.40 -20.13 -10.86
C LYS A 26 -2.46 -19.55 -11.79
N TYR A 27 -2.80 -18.28 -11.63
CA TYR A 27 -3.88 -17.62 -12.37
C TYR A 27 -3.41 -16.63 -13.43
N ALA A 28 -2.10 -16.60 -13.72
CA ALA A 28 -1.48 -15.67 -14.65
C ALA A 28 -1.87 -14.22 -14.38
N LEU A 29 -1.79 -13.80 -13.11
CA LEU A 29 -2.01 -12.42 -12.68
C LEU A 29 -0.68 -11.66 -12.74
N ARG A 30 -0.70 -10.47 -13.31
CA ARG A 30 0.47 -9.58 -13.34
C ARG A 30 0.57 -8.84 -12.02
N TYR A 31 1.76 -8.75 -11.51
CA TYR A 31 2.12 -7.87 -10.40
C TYR A 31 3.60 -7.51 -10.49
N TYR A 32 4.03 -6.53 -9.73
CA TYR A 32 5.42 -6.08 -9.66
C TYR A 32 5.73 -5.68 -8.22
N ILE A 33 6.91 -6.08 -7.72
CA ILE A 33 7.42 -5.50 -6.47
C ILE A 33 7.69 -4.01 -6.68
N ASP A 34 7.45 -3.20 -5.64
CA ASP A 34 7.56 -1.74 -5.73
C ASP A 34 8.10 -1.11 -4.43
N GLY A 35 8.20 0.21 -4.40
CA GLY A 35 8.58 0.94 -3.19
C GLY A 35 9.92 0.54 -2.60
N GLY A 36 9.95 0.37 -1.28
CA GLY A 36 11.09 -0.13 -0.51
C GLY A 36 11.51 -1.52 -0.93
N THR A 37 10.56 -2.42 -1.20
CA THR A 37 10.82 -3.79 -1.66
C THR A 37 11.58 -3.83 -2.99
N LEU A 38 11.19 -3.01 -3.98
CA LEU A 38 11.90 -2.91 -5.25
C LEU A 38 13.31 -2.33 -5.07
N LEU A 39 13.45 -1.33 -4.23
CA LEU A 39 14.75 -0.73 -3.91
C LEU A 39 15.65 -1.73 -3.18
N GLY A 40 15.10 -2.48 -2.25
CA GLY A 40 15.77 -3.55 -1.53
C GLY A 40 16.26 -4.65 -2.48
N ALA A 41 15.40 -5.14 -3.37
CA ALA A 41 15.76 -6.10 -4.41
C ALA A 41 16.91 -5.59 -5.28
N MET A 42 16.91 -4.31 -5.67
CA MET A 42 17.96 -3.74 -6.51
C MET A 42 19.28 -3.55 -5.77
N CYS A 43 19.26 -3.11 -4.51
CA CYS A 43 20.46 -2.67 -3.78
C CYS A 43 21.02 -3.73 -2.84
N TYR A 44 20.15 -4.56 -2.25
CA TYR A 44 20.49 -5.52 -1.19
C TYR A 44 20.22 -6.98 -1.57
N GLU A 45 19.51 -7.23 -2.67
CA GLU A 45 19.01 -8.56 -3.05
C GLU A 45 18.06 -9.15 -2.00
N GLY A 46 17.43 -8.27 -1.20
CA GLY A 46 16.56 -8.57 -0.07
C GLY A 46 15.97 -7.31 0.52
N PHE A 47 15.52 -7.39 1.75
CA PHE A 47 15.04 -6.20 2.47
C PHE A 47 16.13 -5.13 2.58
N ILE A 48 15.72 -3.87 2.58
CA ILE A 48 16.53 -2.83 3.18
C ILE A 48 16.66 -3.20 4.67
N PRO A 49 17.85 -3.20 5.29
CA PRO A 49 18.07 -3.82 6.61
C PRO A 49 17.20 -3.32 7.77
N TRP A 50 16.55 -2.18 7.60
CA TRP A 50 15.66 -1.58 8.60
C TRP A 50 14.21 -1.43 8.12
N ASP A 51 13.89 -2.00 6.97
CA ASP A 51 12.54 -1.96 6.38
C ASP A 51 11.63 -2.98 7.06
N ASP A 52 10.37 -2.63 7.21
CA ASP A 52 9.38 -3.39 7.94
C ASP A 52 8.06 -3.55 7.17
N ASP A 53 8.14 -3.48 5.82
CA ASP A 53 7.01 -3.70 4.94
C ASP A 53 7.42 -4.29 3.57
N ILE A 54 6.46 -4.93 2.92
CA ILE A 54 6.54 -5.38 1.52
C ILE A 54 5.42 -4.74 0.72
N ASP A 55 5.82 -4.09 -0.38
CA ASP A 55 4.94 -3.42 -1.33
C ASP A 55 4.89 -4.14 -2.67
N VAL A 56 3.69 -4.38 -3.19
CA VAL A 56 3.48 -4.84 -4.57
C VAL A 56 2.43 -3.99 -5.28
N LYS A 57 2.59 -3.82 -6.59
CA LYS A 57 1.62 -3.15 -7.47
C LYS A 57 1.04 -4.12 -8.49
N MET A 58 -0.26 -4.05 -8.70
CA MET A 58 -0.98 -4.86 -9.69
C MET A 58 -1.71 -3.97 -10.70
N PRO A 59 -1.68 -4.28 -12.02
CA PRO A 59 -2.63 -3.71 -12.96
C PRO A 59 -4.07 -3.86 -12.46
N ARG A 60 -4.91 -2.81 -12.57
CA ARG A 60 -6.28 -2.83 -12.06
C ARG A 60 -7.09 -4.07 -12.43
N PRO A 61 -7.06 -4.58 -13.68
CA PRO A 61 -7.81 -5.79 -14.01
C PRO A 61 -7.32 -7.03 -13.26
N ASP A 62 -5.98 -7.14 -13.05
CA ASP A 62 -5.41 -8.26 -12.31
C ASP A 62 -5.67 -8.13 -10.81
N TYR A 63 -5.62 -6.92 -10.25
CA TYR A 63 -5.99 -6.61 -8.87
C TYR A 63 -7.45 -7.01 -8.56
N GLU A 64 -8.40 -6.68 -9.43
CA GLU A 64 -9.80 -7.05 -9.23
C GLU A 64 -10.03 -8.56 -9.31
N ARG A 65 -9.30 -9.25 -10.18
CA ARG A 65 -9.31 -10.73 -10.23
C ARG A 65 -8.66 -11.34 -9.00
N PHE A 66 -7.55 -10.78 -8.53
CA PHE A 66 -6.87 -11.21 -7.32
C PHE A 66 -7.80 -11.17 -6.10
N ILE A 67 -8.54 -10.07 -5.89
CA ILE A 67 -9.50 -9.96 -4.78
C ILE A 67 -10.49 -11.13 -4.74
N LEU A 68 -10.97 -11.59 -5.90
CA LEU A 68 -11.91 -12.71 -5.97
C LEU A 68 -11.25 -14.08 -5.69
N LEU A 69 -9.95 -14.20 -5.94
CA LEU A 69 -9.16 -15.42 -5.82
C LEU A 69 -8.44 -15.53 -4.47
N ALA A 70 -8.33 -14.46 -3.72
CA ALA A 70 -7.60 -14.42 -2.44
C ALA A 70 -8.11 -15.44 -1.40
N LYS A 71 -9.35 -15.90 -1.52
CA LYS A 71 -9.91 -17.00 -0.71
C LYS A 71 -9.19 -18.35 -0.89
N GLU A 72 -8.33 -18.49 -1.90
CA GLU A 72 -7.51 -19.69 -2.14
C GLU A 72 -6.13 -19.62 -1.47
N LEU A 73 -5.82 -18.51 -0.82
CA LEU A 73 -4.61 -18.38 -0.01
C LEU A 73 -4.66 -19.31 1.22
N PRO A 74 -3.52 -19.63 1.85
CA PRO A 74 -3.49 -20.37 3.10
C PRO A 74 -4.41 -19.74 4.16
N ALA A 75 -5.06 -20.57 4.98
CA ALA A 75 -6.12 -20.15 5.92
C ALA A 75 -5.69 -19.07 6.94
N HIS A 76 -4.39 -18.98 7.23
CA HIS A 76 -3.85 -17.95 8.12
C HIS A 76 -3.58 -16.61 7.43
N ILE A 77 -3.63 -16.57 6.11
CA ILE A 77 -3.48 -15.31 5.33
C ILE A 77 -4.87 -14.86 4.90
N HIS A 78 -5.26 -13.67 5.32
CA HIS A 78 -6.54 -13.11 4.97
C HIS A 78 -6.39 -11.78 4.21
N LEU A 79 -7.36 -11.50 3.34
CA LEU A 79 -7.43 -10.28 2.57
C LEU A 79 -8.19 -9.22 3.36
N GLU A 80 -7.55 -8.10 3.61
CA GLU A 80 -8.17 -6.89 4.14
C GLU A 80 -8.45 -5.89 3.01
N LEU A 81 -9.66 -5.37 2.98
CA LEU A 81 -10.11 -4.37 2.02
C LEU A 81 -10.74 -3.19 2.74
N PRO A 82 -10.66 -1.97 2.17
CA PRO A 82 -11.41 -0.83 2.68
C PRO A 82 -12.89 -1.15 2.82
N SER A 83 -13.42 -1.04 4.04
CA SER A 83 -14.81 -1.33 4.38
C SER A 83 -15.48 -0.13 5.07
N LYS A 84 -16.74 -0.25 5.44
CA LYS A 84 -17.42 0.79 6.21
C LYS A 84 -16.93 0.86 7.66
N GLU A 85 -16.52 -0.26 8.17
CA GLU A 85 -16.03 -0.48 9.53
C GLU A 85 -14.56 -0.09 9.65
N ASN A 86 -13.77 -0.39 8.61
CA ASN A 86 -12.36 -0.06 8.54
C ASN A 86 -12.01 0.49 7.14
N CYS A 87 -11.68 1.76 7.06
CA CYS A 87 -11.30 2.45 5.83
C CYS A 87 -10.17 3.43 6.12
N GLU A 88 -9.08 2.91 6.68
CA GLU A 88 -7.88 3.70 6.97
C GLU A 88 -6.92 3.71 5.79
N TYR A 89 -6.89 2.64 5.04
CA TYR A 89 -6.11 2.46 3.82
C TYR A 89 -7.00 2.43 2.59
N LEU A 90 -6.45 2.79 1.44
CA LEU A 90 -7.18 2.88 0.16
C LEU A 90 -6.87 1.71 -0.79
N PHE A 91 -6.19 0.69 -0.28
CA PHE A 91 -5.70 -0.47 -1.03
C PHE A 91 -5.92 -1.77 -0.26
N ALA A 92 -5.55 -2.89 -0.83
CA ALA A 92 -5.68 -4.20 -0.20
C ALA A 92 -4.42 -4.53 0.63
N LYS A 93 -4.61 -5.24 1.73
CA LYS A 93 -3.54 -5.86 2.51
C LYS A 93 -3.76 -7.37 2.58
N LEU A 94 -2.68 -8.13 2.52
CA LEU A 94 -2.69 -9.53 2.92
C LEU A 94 -2.06 -9.65 4.31
N ALA A 95 -2.83 -10.02 5.30
CA ALA A 95 -2.38 -10.06 6.69
C ALA A 95 -2.34 -11.49 7.25
N ASP A 96 -1.36 -11.77 8.09
CA ASP A 96 -1.25 -13.05 8.82
C ASP A 96 -2.06 -13.00 10.11
N ALA A 97 -3.17 -13.73 10.16
CA ALA A 97 -4.08 -13.78 11.29
C ALA A 97 -3.48 -14.38 12.58
N ARG A 98 -2.28 -14.97 12.51
CA ARG A 98 -1.58 -15.52 13.66
C ARG A 98 -0.77 -14.47 14.41
N THR A 99 -0.70 -13.24 13.88
CA THR A 99 0.13 -12.16 14.41
C THR A 99 -0.72 -10.95 14.78
N LEU A 100 -0.20 -10.14 15.68
CA LEU A 100 -0.77 -8.85 16.06
C LEU A 100 0.29 -7.78 15.85
N LEU A 101 0.04 -6.87 14.95
CA LEU A 101 0.84 -5.67 14.72
C LEU A 101 0.07 -4.48 15.25
N ILE A 102 0.69 -3.72 16.15
CA ILE A 102 0.15 -2.49 16.73
C ILE A 102 0.96 -1.32 16.21
N GLU A 103 0.37 -0.54 15.32
CA GLU A 103 0.96 0.71 14.84
C GLU A 103 0.73 1.82 15.87
N ASN A 104 1.76 2.66 16.08
CA ASN A 104 1.72 3.81 16.99
C ASN A 104 1.22 3.51 18.42
N PRO A 105 1.85 2.57 19.15
CA PRO A 105 1.39 2.18 20.47
C PRO A 105 1.26 3.36 21.43
N GLY A 106 0.09 3.49 22.08
CA GLY A 106 -0.18 4.52 23.08
C GLY A 106 -0.64 5.88 22.52
N ALA A 107 -0.83 6.01 21.20
CA ALA A 107 -1.46 7.17 20.57
C ALA A 107 -2.73 6.72 19.84
N ASP A 108 -2.79 6.82 18.52
CA ASP A 108 -3.88 6.23 17.72
C ASP A 108 -3.51 4.79 17.35
N GLU A 109 -3.69 3.85 18.29
CA GLU A 109 -3.35 2.44 18.10
C GLU A 109 -4.19 1.84 16.98
N LYS A 110 -3.50 1.24 16.00
CA LYS A 110 -4.10 0.45 14.95
C LYS A 110 -3.61 -0.99 15.08
N CYS A 111 -4.52 -1.91 14.96
CA CYS A 111 -4.23 -3.33 15.09
C CYS A 111 -4.54 -4.06 13.78
N SER A 112 -3.56 -4.80 13.28
CA SER A 112 -3.68 -5.72 12.15
C SER A 112 -2.81 -6.95 12.40
N GLY A 113 -2.75 -7.91 11.48
CA GLY A 113 -1.64 -8.86 11.40
C GLY A 113 -0.43 -8.25 10.71
N ILE A 114 0.72 -8.93 10.71
CA ILE A 114 1.83 -8.63 9.79
C ILE A 114 1.29 -8.74 8.37
N TYR A 115 1.62 -7.81 7.48
CA TYR A 115 0.96 -7.70 6.19
C TYR A 115 1.91 -7.42 5.02
N VAL A 116 1.40 -7.66 3.82
CA VAL A 116 1.94 -7.20 2.53
C VAL A 116 0.92 -6.27 1.89
N ASP A 117 1.37 -5.10 1.44
CA ASP A 117 0.54 -4.09 0.81
C ASP A 117 0.40 -4.35 -0.71
N ILE A 118 -0.84 -4.31 -1.19
CA ILE A 118 -1.16 -4.58 -2.60
C ILE A 118 -1.89 -3.38 -3.18
N PHE A 119 -1.19 -2.65 -4.04
CA PHE A 119 -1.68 -1.42 -4.64
C PHE A 119 -2.23 -1.65 -6.04
N PRO A 120 -3.41 -1.09 -6.36
CA PRO A 120 -3.92 -1.11 -7.72
C PRO A 120 -3.25 -0.03 -8.58
N MET A 121 -2.74 -0.40 -9.76
CA MET A 121 -2.32 0.55 -10.79
C MET A 121 -3.46 0.85 -11.75
N ASP A 122 -3.72 2.12 -11.97
CA ASP A 122 -4.77 2.63 -12.84
C ASP A 122 -4.20 3.40 -14.03
N GLY A 123 -5.04 3.65 -15.04
CA GLY A 123 -4.66 4.41 -16.22
C GLY A 123 -4.69 5.91 -15.99
N TYR A 124 -3.74 6.61 -16.58
CA TYR A 124 -3.73 8.07 -16.68
C TYR A 124 -4.23 8.52 -18.05
N PRO A 125 -5.01 9.60 -18.14
CA PRO A 125 -5.38 10.18 -19.43
C PRO A 125 -4.14 10.53 -20.25
N ASP A 126 -4.11 10.15 -21.53
CA ASP A 126 -3.00 10.50 -22.42
C ASP A 126 -2.98 11.99 -22.75
N ASP A 127 -4.15 12.62 -22.82
CA ASP A 127 -4.29 14.07 -22.98
C ASP A 127 -3.86 14.81 -21.72
N GLU A 128 -2.93 15.74 -21.84
CA GLU A 128 -2.32 16.46 -20.74
C GLU A 128 -3.32 17.32 -19.94
N GLN A 129 -4.26 17.96 -20.62
CA GLN A 129 -5.26 18.82 -19.96
C GLN A 129 -6.23 17.95 -19.15
N LYS A 130 -6.67 16.82 -19.73
CA LYS A 130 -7.52 15.85 -19.01
C LYS A 130 -6.77 15.25 -17.84
N ARG A 131 -5.50 14.92 -18.01
CA ARG A 131 -4.64 14.38 -16.94
C ARG A 131 -4.53 15.37 -15.78
N THR A 132 -4.22 16.63 -16.05
CA THR A 132 -4.11 17.68 -15.03
C THR A 132 -5.43 17.86 -14.29
N ALA A 133 -6.57 17.94 -15.00
CA ALA A 133 -7.88 18.07 -14.39
C ALA A 133 -8.24 16.84 -13.55
N HIS A 134 -7.88 15.65 -14.03
CA HIS A 134 -8.12 14.38 -13.33
C HIS A 134 -7.33 14.29 -12.02
N LEU A 135 -6.03 14.60 -12.08
CA LEU A 135 -5.14 14.62 -10.90
C LEU A 135 -5.58 15.68 -9.89
N HIS A 136 -6.06 16.85 -10.34
CA HIS A 136 -6.61 17.86 -9.44
C HIS A 136 -7.84 17.33 -8.68
N ASN A 137 -8.75 16.65 -9.36
CA ASN A 137 -9.93 16.03 -8.73
C ASN A 137 -9.54 14.94 -7.72
N LEU A 138 -8.60 14.07 -8.09
CA LEU A 138 -8.08 13.04 -7.17
C LEU A 138 -7.47 13.66 -5.92
N SER A 139 -6.56 14.64 -6.09
CA SER A 139 -5.92 15.36 -4.97
C SER A 139 -6.93 15.99 -4.02
N LYS A 140 -7.99 16.61 -4.56
CA LYS A 140 -9.07 17.19 -3.76
C LYS A 140 -9.76 16.15 -2.87
N PHE A 141 -10.14 15.00 -3.44
CA PHE A 141 -10.84 13.95 -2.69
C PHE A 141 -9.89 13.20 -1.77
N ASN A 142 -8.62 13.04 -2.12
CA ASN A 142 -7.60 12.47 -1.24
C ASN A 142 -7.37 13.36 0.00
N THR A 143 -7.26 14.67 -0.19
CA THR A 143 -7.19 15.63 0.93
C THR A 143 -8.44 15.54 1.84
N LEU A 144 -9.62 15.40 1.25
CA LEU A 144 -10.85 15.21 2.03
C LEU A 144 -10.85 13.88 2.79
N PHE A 145 -10.32 12.82 2.19
CA PHE A 145 -10.21 11.51 2.84
C PHE A 145 -9.32 11.59 4.08
N HIS A 146 -8.09 12.07 3.95
CA HIS A 146 -7.19 12.22 5.10
C HIS A 146 -7.74 13.19 6.15
N THR A 147 -8.43 14.26 5.71
CA THR A 147 -9.11 15.17 6.65
C THR A 147 -10.24 14.45 7.39
N SER A 148 -10.97 13.54 6.74
CA SER A 148 -12.05 12.79 7.37
C SER A 148 -11.56 11.83 8.44
N LEU A 149 -10.40 11.23 8.26
CA LEU A 149 -9.78 10.35 9.25
C LEU A 149 -9.37 11.10 10.52
N MET A 150 -8.81 12.30 10.41
CA MET A 150 -8.14 12.98 11.52
C MET A 150 -8.92 14.18 12.08
N ARG A 151 -9.61 14.94 11.26
CA ARG A 151 -10.07 16.29 11.61
C ARG A 151 -11.55 16.41 11.92
N PHE A 152 -12.39 15.58 11.33
CA PHE A 152 -13.84 15.71 11.54
C PHE A 152 -14.26 15.16 12.91
N SER A 153 -13.60 14.11 13.41
CA SER A 153 -13.79 13.63 14.78
C SER A 153 -13.40 14.72 15.80
N THR A 154 -12.22 15.30 15.66
CA THR A 154 -11.73 16.41 16.53
C THR A 154 -12.67 17.62 16.49
N MET A 155 -13.25 17.95 15.34
CA MET A 155 -14.23 19.04 15.24
C MET A 155 -15.51 18.78 16.03
N LYS A 156 -15.94 17.50 16.19
CA LYS A 156 -17.12 17.13 16.99
C LYS A 156 -16.92 17.38 18.49
N GLU A 157 -15.69 17.31 18.94
CA GLU A 157 -15.29 17.51 20.34
C GLU A 157 -15.03 18.99 20.68
N SER A 158 -15.10 19.89 19.69
CA SER A 158 -14.84 21.31 19.87
C SER A 158 -15.85 21.99 20.81
N ASP A 159 -15.36 22.81 21.72
CA ASP A 159 -16.18 23.67 22.59
C ASP A 159 -16.98 24.70 21.80
N ASN A 160 -16.50 25.09 20.63
CA ASN A 160 -17.19 25.99 19.72
C ASN A 160 -18.40 25.32 19.08
N ARG A 161 -19.61 25.73 19.44
CA ARG A 161 -20.87 25.15 18.95
C ARG A 161 -20.98 25.12 17.41
N SER A 162 -20.51 26.16 16.72
CA SER A 162 -20.54 26.22 15.26
C SER A 162 -19.58 25.23 14.64
N THR A 163 -18.36 25.08 15.19
CA THR A 163 -17.35 24.11 14.75
C THR A 163 -17.85 22.69 15.00
N ARG A 164 -18.41 22.43 16.18
CA ARG A 164 -18.99 21.13 16.53
C ARG A 164 -20.12 20.72 15.57
N LEU A 165 -21.03 21.64 15.26
CA LEU A 165 -22.12 21.36 14.32
C LEU A 165 -21.59 21.07 12.91
N LYS A 166 -20.59 21.83 12.42
CA LYS A 166 -19.92 21.55 11.15
C LYS A 166 -19.26 20.17 11.15
N GLY A 167 -18.54 19.81 12.23
CA GLY A 167 -17.94 18.49 12.38
C GLY A 167 -18.97 17.37 12.28
N MET A 168 -20.11 17.49 12.97
CA MET A 168 -21.20 16.49 12.90
C MET A 168 -21.80 16.34 11.49
N VAL A 169 -21.92 17.44 10.75
CA VAL A 169 -22.43 17.41 9.36
C VAL A 169 -21.41 16.79 8.41
N TYR A 170 -20.15 17.22 8.51
CA TYR A 170 -19.09 16.73 7.63
C TYR A 170 -18.82 15.24 7.85
N ASP A 171 -18.80 14.77 9.09
CA ASP A 171 -18.63 13.36 9.42
C ASP A 171 -19.73 12.47 8.81
N LYS A 172 -20.96 12.96 8.68
CA LYS A 172 -22.05 12.24 8.01
C LYS A 172 -21.96 12.25 6.49
N ILE A 173 -21.47 13.35 5.91
CA ILE A 173 -21.42 13.55 4.44
C ILE A 173 -20.15 12.94 3.87
N TYR A 174 -19.02 13.15 4.53
CA TYR A 174 -17.68 12.80 4.08
C TYR A 174 -17.10 11.65 4.92
N THR A 175 -17.85 10.54 5.04
CA THR A 175 -17.29 9.35 5.70
C THR A 175 -16.08 8.82 4.91
N PRO A 176 -15.02 8.29 5.56
CA PRO A 176 -13.86 7.75 4.87
C PRO A 176 -14.24 6.77 3.75
N TYR A 177 -15.16 5.85 4.01
CA TYR A 177 -15.61 4.86 3.03
C TYR A 177 -16.33 5.48 1.81
N ARG A 178 -17.13 6.54 1.99
CA ARG A 178 -17.74 7.24 0.85
C ARG A 178 -16.70 7.96 0.00
N LEU A 179 -15.71 8.55 0.64
CA LEU A 179 -14.60 9.21 -0.03
C LEU A 179 -13.72 8.20 -0.77
N PHE A 180 -13.42 7.07 -0.14
CA PHE A 180 -12.76 5.93 -0.80
C PHE A 180 -13.52 5.50 -2.07
N LYS A 181 -14.83 5.24 -1.96
CA LYS A 181 -15.64 4.84 -3.15
C LYS A 181 -15.64 5.91 -4.24
N LYS A 182 -15.53 7.18 -3.88
CA LYS A 182 -15.41 8.26 -4.84
C LYS A 182 -14.02 8.29 -5.49
N LEU A 183 -12.96 8.11 -4.71
CA LEU A 183 -11.59 8.00 -5.19
C LEU A 183 -11.41 6.78 -6.10
N GLU A 184 -11.89 5.62 -5.68
CA GLU A 184 -11.87 4.40 -6.47
C GLU A 184 -12.57 4.59 -7.84
N LYS A 185 -13.75 5.24 -7.84
CA LYS A 185 -14.46 5.55 -9.09
C LYS A 185 -13.69 6.51 -9.98
N LEU A 186 -12.99 7.47 -9.41
CA LEU A 186 -12.13 8.39 -10.16
C LEU A 186 -10.90 7.65 -10.72
N ALA A 187 -10.23 6.84 -9.91
CA ALA A 187 -9.07 6.06 -10.34
C ALA A 187 -9.39 5.16 -11.54
N LYS A 188 -10.54 4.48 -11.50
CA LYS A 188 -11.04 3.61 -12.58
C LYS A 188 -11.64 4.35 -13.79
N ALA A 189 -11.61 5.69 -13.82
CA ALA A 189 -12.24 6.44 -14.90
C ALA A 189 -11.56 6.26 -16.26
N TYR A 190 -10.29 5.86 -16.26
CA TYR A 190 -9.51 5.58 -17.46
C TYR A 190 -8.99 4.14 -17.39
N PRO A 191 -9.47 3.24 -18.28
CA PRO A 191 -9.09 1.83 -18.23
C PRO A 191 -7.59 1.63 -18.38
N TYR A 192 -6.99 0.81 -17.51
CA TYR A 192 -5.56 0.52 -17.51
C TYR A 192 -5.04 0.09 -18.90
N GLU A 193 -5.80 -0.76 -19.60
CA GLU A 193 -5.35 -1.32 -20.88
C GLU A 193 -5.36 -0.28 -22.03
N GLU A 194 -6.15 0.77 -21.92
CA GLU A 194 -6.31 1.81 -22.95
C GLU A 194 -5.34 2.97 -22.82
N CYS A 195 -4.64 3.08 -21.68
CA CYS A 195 -3.74 4.20 -21.40
C CYS A 195 -2.29 3.87 -21.72
N SER A 196 -1.53 4.86 -22.18
CA SER A 196 -0.08 4.75 -22.39
C SER A 196 0.73 4.95 -21.11
N CYS A 197 0.17 5.69 -20.15
CA CYS A 197 0.73 5.91 -18.82
C CYS A 197 -0.16 5.31 -17.74
N VAL A 198 0.47 4.72 -16.74
CA VAL A 198 -0.18 4.04 -15.62
C VAL A 198 0.53 4.35 -14.32
N GLY A 199 -0.10 4.01 -13.19
CA GLY A 199 0.52 4.12 -11.87
C GLY A 199 -0.48 4.19 -10.74
N LEU A 200 -0.02 4.60 -9.57
CA LEU A 200 -0.82 4.68 -8.35
C LEU A 200 -1.55 6.02 -8.27
N LEU A 201 -2.88 5.99 -8.37
CA LEU A 201 -3.70 7.22 -8.44
C LEU A 201 -4.27 7.67 -7.10
N ILE A 202 -4.46 6.76 -6.15
CA ILE A 202 -5.20 7.04 -4.92
C ILE A 202 -4.36 6.99 -3.64
N GLU A 203 -3.09 6.57 -3.76
CA GLU A 203 -2.10 6.59 -2.70
C GLU A 203 -0.82 7.29 -3.17
N GLY A 204 0.04 7.69 -2.24
CA GLY A 204 1.31 8.30 -2.54
C GLY A 204 1.20 9.65 -3.26
N ASN A 205 2.06 9.88 -4.23
CA ASN A 205 2.09 11.08 -5.04
C ASN A 205 1.76 10.75 -6.51
N PRO A 206 0.49 10.88 -6.94
CA PRO A 206 0.07 10.49 -8.29
C PRO A 206 0.84 11.18 -9.43
N GLN A 207 1.47 12.32 -9.18
CA GLN A 207 2.29 13.00 -10.18
C GLN A 207 3.63 12.31 -10.39
N LYS A 208 4.25 11.80 -9.32
CA LYS A 208 5.48 11.03 -9.38
C LYS A 208 5.26 9.57 -9.78
N GLU A 209 4.07 9.04 -9.50
CA GLU A 209 3.67 7.67 -9.80
C GLU A 209 3.26 7.45 -11.26
N CYS A 210 3.10 8.52 -12.05
CA CYS A 210 2.77 8.42 -13.47
C CYS A 210 4.00 8.03 -14.28
N PHE A 211 3.98 6.84 -14.87
CA PHE A 211 5.07 6.35 -15.72
C PHE A 211 4.54 5.62 -16.97
N PRO A 212 5.35 5.53 -18.04
CA PRO A 212 4.96 4.82 -19.24
C PRO A 212 4.68 3.34 -18.95
N LYS A 213 3.57 2.82 -19.46
CA LYS A 213 3.23 1.38 -19.31
C LYS A 213 4.32 0.47 -19.88
N SER A 214 5.08 0.95 -20.87
CA SER A 214 6.24 0.24 -21.44
C SER A 214 7.39 -0.01 -20.43
N TRP A 215 7.39 0.65 -19.28
CA TRP A 215 8.35 0.36 -18.21
C TRP A 215 7.99 -0.90 -17.42
N LEU A 216 6.77 -1.39 -17.54
CA LEU A 216 6.33 -2.59 -16.82
C LEU A 216 6.71 -3.86 -17.59
N GLU A 217 6.62 -3.85 -18.93
CA GLU A 217 6.74 -5.06 -19.73
C GLU A 217 7.76 -4.93 -20.88
N PRO A 218 8.49 -6.03 -21.16
CA PRO A 218 8.44 -7.31 -20.46
C PRO A 218 8.99 -7.19 -19.02
N ALA A 219 8.29 -7.82 -18.06
CA ALA A 219 8.76 -7.83 -16.68
C ALA A 219 10.16 -8.46 -16.58
N VAL A 220 11.00 -7.88 -15.75
CA VAL A 220 12.25 -8.50 -15.31
C VAL A 220 12.02 -9.22 -13.99
N HIS A 221 12.94 -10.10 -13.59
CA HIS A 221 12.87 -10.76 -12.30
C HIS A 221 14.11 -10.38 -11.49
N LEU A 222 13.90 -9.71 -10.38
CA LEU A 222 14.96 -9.35 -9.44
C LEU A 222 15.00 -10.36 -8.29
N GLU A 223 16.19 -10.53 -7.73
CA GLU A 223 16.40 -11.35 -6.54
C GLU A 223 15.96 -10.57 -5.30
N PHE A 224 15.22 -11.24 -4.41
CA PHE A 224 14.80 -10.71 -3.13
C PHE A 224 14.69 -11.88 -2.13
N GLU A 225 15.51 -11.88 -1.08
CA GLU A 225 15.59 -12.94 -0.06
C GLU A 225 15.72 -14.35 -0.65
N GLY A 226 16.64 -14.51 -1.65
CA GLY A 226 16.90 -15.79 -2.29
C GLY A 226 15.80 -16.28 -3.26
N HIS A 227 14.78 -15.47 -3.50
CA HIS A 227 13.69 -15.73 -4.45
C HIS A 227 13.69 -14.71 -5.58
N ARG A 228 12.99 -15.01 -6.68
CA ARG A 228 12.91 -14.10 -7.83
C ARG A 228 11.49 -13.64 -8.06
N PHE A 229 11.27 -12.33 -7.96
CA PHE A 229 9.96 -11.70 -8.12
C PHE A 229 9.93 -10.78 -9.34
N PRO A 230 8.74 -10.62 -9.98
CA PRO A 230 8.59 -9.74 -11.12
C PRO A 230 8.76 -8.27 -10.68
N ALA A 231 9.52 -7.53 -11.48
CA ALA A 231 9.75 -6.11 -11.32
C ALA A 231 9.56 -5.41 -12.68
N PRO A 232 9.24 -4.09 -12.70
CA PRO A 232 9.19 -3.31 -13.92
C PRO A 232 10.53 -3.40 -14.68
N CYS A 233 10.54 -3.56 -15.99
CA CYS A 233 11.81 -3.51 -16.77
C CYS A 233 12.46 -2.12 -16.67
N GLY A 234 11.66 -1.06 -16.46
CA GLY A 234 12.12 0.29 -16.23
C GLY A 234 12.38 0.64 -14.74
N TYR A 235 12.56 -0.35 -13.85
CA TYR A 235 12.65 -0.16 -12.41
C TYR A 235 13.66 0.93 -11.97
N SER A 236 14.81 1.01 -12.61
CA SER A 236 15.83 2.00 -12.28
C SER A 236 15.38 3.44 -12.59
N ALA A 237 14.64 3.64 -13.69
CA ALA A 237 14.06 4.95 -14.02
C ALA A 237 12.88 5.27 -13.08
N HIS A 238 12.06 4.29 -12.75
CA HIS A 238 10.95 4.41 -11.81
C HIS A 238 11.43 4.85 -10.43
N LEU A 239 12.41 4.14 -9.86
CA LEU A 239 13.00 4.48 -8.57
C LEU A 239 13.64 5.88 -8.55
N ARG A 240 14.36 6.26 -9.63
CA ARG A 240 14.91 7.62 -9.74
C ARG A 240 13.85 8.70 -9.81
N ASN A 241 12.74 8.44 -10.48
CA ASN A 241 11.63 9.39 -10.57
C ASN A 241 10.99 9.62 -9.20
N PHE A 242 10.90 8.59 -8.37
CA PHE A 242 10.27 8.64 -7.07
C PHE A 242 11.21 9.19 -5.98
N TYR A 243 12.40 8.62 -5.85
CA TYR A 243 13.36 8.90 -4.76
C TYR A 243 14.52 9.83 -5.14
N GLY A 244 14.68 10.15 -6.43
CA GLY A 244 15.79 10.97 -6.92
C GLY A 244 16.96 10.16 -7.49
N ASN A 245 17.87 10.85 -8.19
CA ASN A 245 18.90 10.19 -9.02
C ASN A 245 19.95 9.38 -8.24
N HIS A 246 20.16 9.70 -6.98
CA HIS A 246 21.17 9.04 -6.12
C HIS A 246 20.71 7.68 -5.61
N ILE A 247 19.41 7.43 -5.61
CA ILE A 247 18.80 6.25 -4.98
C ILE A 247 19.25 4.92 -5.61
N THR A 248 19.61 4.93 -6.87
CA THR A 248 20.08 3.73 -7.58
C THR A 248 21.59 3.48 -7.45
N ASN A 249 22.28 4.27 -6.62
CA ASN A 249 23.69 4.05 -6.33
C ASN A 249 23.84 3.12 -5.12
N LYS A 250 24.24 1.87 -5.35
CA LYS A 250 24.45 0.87 -4.28
C LYS A 250 25.45 1.33 -3.20
N GLU A 251 26.54 2.02 -3.57
CA GLU A 251 27.48 2.58 -2.59
C GLU A 251 26.84 3.64 -1.69
N TYR A 252 25.95 4.46 -2.25
CA TYR A 252 25.20 5.44 -1.48
C TYR A 252 24.36 4.77 -0.40
N HIS A 253 23.63 3.71 -0.75
CA HIS A 253 22.81 2.96 0.19
C HIS A 253 23.62 2.30 1.31
N HIS A 254 24.73 1.66 0.95
CA HIS A 254 25.59 1.00 1.93
C HIS A 254 26.28 1.96 2.90
N ASN A 255 26.32 3.26 2.55
CA ASN A 255 26.90 4.31 3.39
C ASN A 255 25.83 5.18 4.10
N LEU A 256 24.53 4.92 3.87
CA LEU A 256 23.49 5.59 4.65
C LEU A 256 23.61 5.19 6.12
N PRO A 257 23.50 6.16 7.04
CA PRO A 257 23.30 5.81 8.43
C PRO A 257 22.01 4.97 8.50
N VAL A 258 22.02 3.91 9.31
CA VAL A 258 20.83 3.15 9.64
C VAL A 258 19.78 4.14 10.15
N ILE A 259 18.82 4.47 9.30
CA ILE A 259 17.65 5.24 9.67
C ILE A 259 16.73 4.20 10.29
N LEU A 260 16.69 4.18 11.63
CA LEU A 260 15.66 3.38 12.30
C LEU A 260 14.31 3.85 11.79
N PRO A 261 13.43 2.94 11.38
CA PRO A 261 12.10 3.33 10.93
C PRO A 261 11.45 4.18 12.02
N ASP A 262 10.83 5.29 11.62
CA ASP A 262 10.02 6.13 12.53
C ASP A 262 8.78 5.35 13.04
N HIS A 263 8.55 4.15 12.50
CA HIS A 263 7.45 3.26 12.86
C HIS A 263 7.75 2.58 14.19
N LYS A 264 7.05 2.99 15.22
CA LYS A 264 7.04 2.31 16.51
C LYS A 264 6.01 1.18 16.46
N HIS A 265 6.30 0.14 15.68
CA HIS A 265 5.47 -1.05 15.68
C HIS A 265 5.78 -1.91 16.89
N LYS A 266 4.75 -2.51 17.47
CA LYS A 266 4.87 -3.66 18.37
C LYS A 266 4.20 -4.84 17.72
N VAL A 267 4.92 -5.93 17.62
CA VAL A 267 4.47 -7.11 16.88
C VAL A 267 4.53 -8.33 17.79
N TYR A 268 3.48 -9.14 17.75
CA TYR A 268 3.34 -10.31 18.61
C TYR A 268 2.75 -11.50 17.86
N TRP A 269 3.15 -12.71 18.24
CA TRP A 269 2.36 -13.90 17.96
C TRP A 269 1.14 -13.93 18.88
N ILE A 270 -0.03 -14.27 18.31
CA ILE A 270 -1.26 -14.49 19.07
C ILE A 270 -1.31 -15.96 19.46
N ASP A 271 -1.28 -16.26 20.76
CA ASP A 271 -1.60 -17.59 21.27
C ASP A 271 -3.13 -17.77 21.19
N GLY A 272 -3.61 -18.92 20.74
CA GLY A 272 -5.00 -19.17 20.32
C GLY A 272 -6.15 -18.90 21.31
N GLU A 273 -5.89 -18.24 22.44
CA GLU A 273 -6.86 -17.77 23.43
C GLU A 273 -6.89 -16.23 23.55
N ASP A 274 -6.00 -15.52 22.86
CA ASP A 274 -5.92 -14.06 22.90
C ASP A 274 -6.83 -13.45 21.81
N GLU A 275 -7.87 -12.71 22.17
CA GLU A 275 -8.63 -11.92 21.21
C GLU A 275 -7.79 -10.73 20.72
N PRO A 276 -7.57 -10.56 19.41
CA PRO A 276 -6.92 -9.34 18.90
C PRO A 276 -7.83 -8.14 19.14
N CYS A 277 -7.31 -7.12 19.79
CA CYS A 277 -7.90 -5.79 20.01
C CYS A 277 -9.44 -5.74 19.92
N SER A 278 -10.13 -5.97 21.04
CA SER A 278 -11.57 -5.68 21.14
C SER A 278 -11.79 -4.17 21.07
N LYS A 279 -12.22 -3.67 19.94
CA LYS A 279 -12.87 -2.36 19.82
C LYS A 279 -14.26 -2.50 19.25
#